data_c39632a5e56c8d7b2d6aa1436466889b
#
_entry.id   c39632a5e56c8d7b2d6aa1436466889b
#
_cell.length_a   1.000
_cell.length_b   1.000
_cell.length_c   1.000
_cell.angle_alpha   90.00
_cell.angle_beta   90.00
_cell.angle_gamma   90.00
#
_symmetry.space_group_name_H-M   'P 1'
#
loop_
_entity.id
_entity.type
_entity.pdbx_description
1 polymer ?
#
loop_
_entity_poly.entity_id
_entity_poly.type
_entity_poly.pdbx_seq_one_letter_code
_entity_poly.pdbx_strand_id
1 'polypeptide(L)'
;MALSRRDFVKLCSGTVAGFGVSQMFPPAIHEAFAQTLTGERPPVFWVQGQGCTGCSVTLLNSTHPSIADVLLKIISLEFHPTVMAAEGEGAYEHMMRVAEKFKGKFIFAVEGAVPVAHDGKCCVVAEANHHEVTMTEVTKVLAANAAAVLAVGTCAAYGGIPAGKGNETGAMGVSAFLKKEGIPAPVINIPGCPPHPDWIVGTIGLGLQALATNTLGLLVKQGLDANGRPKAFYKNVHMNCPHLSAFEAGHMVKTMSDKDGCRFSMGCKGPRSACDSFERKWNNGVNWCVNNATCIGCPSPTFPDGQSPFYVN
;
A
#
# COMPACT_ATOMS: atom_id res chain seq x y z
N MET A 1 -3.30 30.96 19.84
CA MET A 1 -1.90 31.43 19.72
C MET A 1 -1.41 30.95 18.37
N ALA A 2 -1.07 31.85 17.44
CA ALA A 2 -0.50 31.49 16.17
C ALA A 2 1.00 31.16 16.36
N LEU A 3 1.39 29.94 16.05
CA LEU A 3 2.80 29.52 16.05
C LEU A 3 3.58 30.33 15.02
N SER A 4 4.74 30.89 15.42
CA SER A 4 5.62 31.53 14.44
C SER A 4 6.22 30.51 13.48
N ARG A 5 6.59 30.91 12.23
CA ARG A 5 7.27 30.02 11.26
C ARG A 5 8.51 29.36 11.86
N ARG A 6 9.21 30.05 12.75
CA ARG A 6 10.44 29.56 13.41
C ARG A 6 10.12 28.51 14.47
N ASP A 7 9.01 28.68 15.21
CA ASP A 7 8.57 27.72 16.23
C ASP A 7 7.97 26.49 15.55
N PHE A 8 7.28 26.69 14.43
CA PHE A 8 6.81 25.58 13.57
C PHE A 8 7.97 24.74 13.03
N VAL A 9 9.03 25.36 12.49
CA VAL A 9 10.23 24.66 12.01
C VAL A 9 10.96 23.94 13.16
N LYS A 10 11.05 24.55 14.34
CA LYS A 10 11.63 23.90 15.53
C LYS A 10 10.79 22.75 16.03
N LEU A 11 9.45 22.89 16.02
CA LEU A 11 8.54 21.82 16.37
C LEU A 11 8.66 20.66 15.35
N CYS A 12 8.68 20.96 14.05
CA CYS A 12 8.85 19.97 13.00
C CYS A 12 10.21 19.26 13.09
N SER A 13 11.30 19.99 13.31
CA SER A 13 12.65 19.37 13.44
C SER A 13 12.78 18.56 14.72
N GLY A 14 12.23 19.04 15.85
CA GLY A 14 12.22 18.31 17.12
C GLY A 14 11.34 17.07 17.11
N THR A 15 10.16 17.17 16.49
CA THR A 15 9.21 16.06 16.39
C THR A 15 9.61 15.02 15.35
N VAL A 16 10.15 15.43 14.19
CA VAL A 16 10.70 14.52 13.17
C VAL A 16 11.90 13.73 13.74
N ALA A 17 12.77 14.37 14.51
CA ALA A 17 13.84 13.67 15.22
C ALA A 17 13.31 12.73 16.32
N GLY A 18 12.20 13.10 16.98
CA GLY A 18 11.54 12.30 18.02
C GLY A 18 10.80 11.06 17.50
N PHE A 19 10.36 11.07 16.22
CA PHE A 19 9.65 9.94 15.60
C PHE A 19 10.55 9.00 14.81
N GLY A 20 11.81 9.36 14.59
CA GLY A 20 12.68 8.56 13.73
C GLY A 20 12.09 8.31 12.34
N VAL A 21 11.43 9.32 11.75
CA VAL A 21 10.89 9.21 10.39
C VAL A 21 12.01 8.96 9.40
N SER A 22 11.83 8.00 8.51
CA SER A 22 12.82 7.63 7.51
C SER A 22 13.28 8.85 6.70
N GLN A 23 14.58 9.09 6.65
CA GLN A 23 15.17 10.17 5.83
C GLN A 23 14.93 9.97 4.33
N MET A 24 14.49 8.77 3.92
CA MET A 24 14.12 8.46 2.54
C MET A 24 12.72 8.98 2.17
N PHE A 25 11.96 9.51 3.11
CA PHE A 25 10.68 10.14 2.78
C PHE A 25 10.88 11.56 2.23
N PRO A 26 10.11 11.95 1.20
CA PRO A 26 10.06 13.34 0.75
C PRO A 26 9.68 14.29 1.90
N PRO A 27 10.18 15.55 1.90
CA PRO A 27 9.87 16.55 2.93
C PRO A 27 8.37 16.71 3.20
N ALA A 28 7.55 16.60 2.18
CA ALA A 28 6.10 16.67 2.26
C ALA A 28 5.48 15.62 3.22
N ILE A 29 6.06 14.42 3.29
CA ILE A 29 5.62 13.37 4.22
C ILE A 29 6.02 13.71 5.67
N HIS A 30 7.20 14.28 5.87
CA HIS A 30 7.63 14.75 7.18
C HIS A 30 6.70 15.85 7.73
N GLU A 31 6.30 16.81 6.89
CA GLU A 31 5.35 17.85 7.26
C GLU A 31 3.97 17.28 7.60
N ALA A 32 3.49 16.31 6.81
CA ALA A 32 2.20 15.66 7.07
C ALA A 32 2.17 14.98 8.44
N PHE A 33 3.21 14.23 8.78
CA PHE A 33 3.29 13.59 10.08
C PHE A 33 3.40 14.60 11.24
N ALA A 34 4.12 15.70 11.04
CA ALA A 34 4.18 16.76 12.05
C ALA A 34 2.81 17.43 12.29
N GLN A 35 1.99 17.59 11.26
CA GLN A 35 0.65 18.16 11.38
C GLN A 35 -0.32 17.23 12.11
N THR A 36 -0.25 15.92 11.91
CA THR A 36 -1.13 14.97 12.60
C THR A 36 -0.90 14.92 14.11
N LEU A 37 0.28 15.35 14.59
CA LEU A 37 0.60 15.39 16.03
C LEU A 37 -0.12 16.51 16.77
N THR A 38 -0.54 17.54 16.05
CA THR A 38 -1.18 18.75 16.63
C THR A 38 -2.67 18.83 16.33
N GLY A 39 -3.21 17.90 15.52
CA GLY A 39 -4.60 17.90 15.05
C GLY A 39 -5.37 16.62 15.40
N GLU A 40 -6.60 16.54 14.91
CA GLU A 40 -7.37 15.30 14.93
C GLU A 40 -6.74 14.27 13.98
N ARG A 41 -6.58 13.04 14.48
CA ARG A 41 -6.08 11.94 13.68
C ARG A 41 -7.19 11.48 12.71
N PRO A 42 -6.92 11.39 11.40
CA PRO A 42 -7.92 10.96 10.45
C PRO A 42 -8.32 9.49 10.69
N PRO A 43 -9.60 9.16 10.62
CA PRO A 43 -10.05 7.78 10.68
C PRO A 43 -9.53 6.98 9.50
N VAL A 44 -9.08 5.76 9.76
CA VAL A 44 -8.65 4.79 8.76
C VAL A 44 -9.42 3.49 8.99
N PHE A 45 -10.10 3.02 7.95
CA PHE A 45 -10.70 1.69 7.91
C PHE A 45 -9.85 0.81 7.02
N TRP A 46 -9.36 -0.29 7.57
CA TRP A 46 -8.60 -1.28 6.84
C TRP A 46 -9.44 -2.56 6.73
N VAL A 47 -9.80 -2.93 5.51
CA VAL A 47 -10.59 -4.13 5.24
C VAL A 47 -9.77 -5.10 4.41
N GLN A 48 -9.89 -6.39 4.72
CA GLN A 48 -9.20 -7.46 4.03
C GLN A 48 -10.17 -8.21 3.12
N GLY A 49 -9.87 -8.21 1.83
CA GLY A 49 -10.49 -9.05 0.82
C GLY A 49 -9.70 -10.34 0.58
N GLN A 50 -9.74 -10.86 -0.65
CA GLN A 50 -8.96 -12.05 -1.00
C GLN A 50 -7.46 -11.75 -1.05
N GLY A 51 -6.72 -12.28 -0.08
CA GLY A 51 -5.29 -12.07 0.09
C GLY A 51 -4.71 -13.01 1.13
N CYS A 52 -3.46 -12.76 1.50
CA CYS A 52 -2.71 -13.59 2.45
C CYS A 52 -2.41 -12.89 3.78
N THR A 53 -2.98 -11.70 4.03
CA THR A 53 -2.69 -10.84 5.20
C THR A 53 -1.25 -10.30 5.22
N GLY A 54 -0.44 -10.58 4.20
CA GLY A 54 0.97 -10.18 4.12
C GLY A 54 1.18 -8.67 4.12
N CYS A 55 0.22 -7.88 3.64
CA CYS A 55 0.32 -6.42 3.64
C CYS A 55 0.12 -5.85 5.06
N SER A 56 -0.77 -6.43 5.86
CA SER A 56 -0.89 -6.10 7.29
C SER A 56 0.39 -6.48 8.03
N VAL A 57 0.93 -7.68 7.81
CA VAL A 57 2.19 -8.14 8.44
C VAL A 57 3.35 -7.21 8.08
N THR A 58 3.47 -6.78 6.82
CA THR A 58 4.53 -5.85 6.43
C THR A 58 4.35 -4.48 7.08
N LEU A 59 3.12 -3.96 7.18
CA LEU A 59 2.84 -2.71 7.88
C LEU A 59 3.31 -2.77 9.34
N LEU A 60 3.05 -3.89 10.04
CA LEU A 60 3.50 -4.10 11.43
C LEU A 60 5.03 -4.09 11.58
N ASN A 61 5.78 -4.30 10.51
CA ASN A 61 7.24 -4.17 10.49
C ASN A 61 7.75 -2.76 10.20
N SER A 62 6.88 -1.73 10.21
CA SER A 62 7.31 -0.34 10.07
C SER A 62 8.21 0.07 11.22
N THR A 63 9.37 0.70 10.89
CA THR A 63 10.38 1.09 11.87
C THR A 63 10.55 2.60 11.98
N HIS A 64 10.30 3.35 10.91
CA HIS A 64 10.53 4.80 10.85
C HIS A 64 9.44 5.52 10.01
N PRO A 65 8.30 5.94 10.61
CA PRO A 65 7.92 5.80 12.03
C PRO A 65 7.66 4.37 12.44
N SER A 66 7.76 4.08 13.74
CA SER A 66 7.38 2.76 14.25
C SER A 66 5.89 2.53 14.07
N ILE A 67 5.47 1.25 13.98
CA ILE A 67 4.04 0.94 13.88
C ILE A 67 3.24 1.49 15.06
N ALA A 68 3.82 1.51 16.25
CA ALA A 68 3.19 2.11 17.42
C ALA A 68 2.94 3.63 17.23
N ASP A 69 3.90 4.34 16.65
CA ASP A 69 3.72 5.77 16.33
C ASP A 69 2.65 5.96 15.25
N VAL A 70 2.62 5.11 14.22
CA VAL A 70 1.59 5.18 13.18
C VAL A 70 0.21 5.02 13.80
N LEU A 71 -0.04 3.96 14.57
CA LEU A 71 -1.35 3.62 15.13
C LEU A 71 -1.78 4.55 16.27
N LEU A 72 -0.84 5.00 17.10
CA LEU A 72 -1.17 5.78 18.29
C LEU A 72 -1.11 7.29 18.09
N LYS A 73 -0.41 7.76 17.06
CA LYS A 73 -0.12 9.20 16.91
C LYS A 73 -0.47 9.77 15.54
N ILE A 74 -0.41 8.98 14.46
CA ILE A 74 -0.59 9.47 13.09
C ILE A 74 -2.00 9.27 12.59
N ILE A 75 -2.58 8.07 12.79
CA ILE A 75 -3.93 7.72 12.32
C ILE A 75 -4.83 7.32 13.50
N SER A 76 -6.15 7.36 13.27
CA SER A 76 -7.12 6.67 14.12
C SER A 76 -7.57 5.42 13.39
N LEU A 77 -6.99 4.27 13.73
CA LEU A 77 -7.37 3.00 13.12
C LEU A 77 -8.69 2.53 13.72
N GLU A 78 -9.78 2.73 12.99
CA GLU A 78 -11.16 2.47 13.46
C GLU A 78 -11.61 1.04 13.18
N PHE A 79 -11.03 0.41 12.16
CA PHE A 79 -11.32 -0.99 11.83
C PHE A 79 -10.10 -1.64 11.19
N HIS A 80 -9.73 -2.84 11.68
CA HIS A 80 -8.72 -3.71 11.08
C HIS A 80 -8.93 -5.14 11.57
N PRO A 81 -9.27 -6.11 10.72
CA PRO A 81 -9.71 -7.43 11.15
C PRO A 81 -8.66 -8.25 11.89
N THR A 82 -7.36 -7.91 11.74
CA THR A 82 -6.27 -8.67 12.35
C THR A 82 -5.75 -8.07 13.65
N VAL A 83 -5.85 -6.74 13.85
CA VAL A 83 -5.20 -6.07 15.01
C VAL A 83 -6.18 -5.39 15.97
N MET A 84 -7.46 -5.26 15.62
CA MET A 84 -8.46 -4.73 16.55
C MET A 84 -8.90 -5.82 17.54
N ALA A 85 -9.30 -5.39 18.75
CA ALA A 85 -9.82 -6.28 19.77
C ALA A 85 -11.33 -6.56 19.64
N ALA A 86 -12.07 -5.65 18.98
CA ALA A 86 -13.50 -5.83 18.73
C ALA A 86 -13.72 -6.86 17.61
N GLU A 87 -14.80 -7.63 17.72
CA GLU A 87 -15.17 -8.66 16.77
C GLU A 87 -16.69 -8.66 16.48
N GLY A 88 -17.10 -9.42 15.47
CA GLY A 88 -18.49 -9.67 15.15
C GLY A 88 -19.26 -8.43 14.71
N GLU A 89 -20.58 -8.45 14.91
CA GLU A 89 -21.50 -7.40 14.50
C GLU A 89 -21.16 -6.03 15.10
N GLY A 90 -20.74 -5.99 16.38
CA GLY A 90 -20.38 -4.74 17.05
C GLY A 90 -19.18 -4.03 16.41
N ALA A 91 -18.20 -4.77 15.89
CA ALA A 91 -17.07 -4.20 15.15
C ALA A 91 -17.53 -3.61 13.80
N TYR A 92 -18.40 -4.32 13.09
CA TYR A 92 -18.97 -3.84 11.84
C TYR A 92 -19.86 -2.59 12.04
N GLU A 93 -20.74 -2.60 13.03
CA GLU A 93 -21.58 -1.44 13.36
C GLU A 93 -20.74 -0.23 13.76
N HIS A 94 -19.66 -0.44 14.53
CA HIS A 94 -18.71 0.63 14.85
C HIS A 94 -18.12 1.23 13.57
N MET A 95 -17.62 0.40 12.67
CA MET A 95 -17.06 0.82 11.38
C MET A 95 -18.07 1.67 10.60
N MET A 96 -19.30 1.20 10.44
CA MET A 96 -20.32 1.91 9.67
C MET A 96 -20.74 3.22 10.32
N ARG A 97 -20.91 3.26 11.64
CA ARG A 97 -21.26 4.47 12.40
C ARG A 97 -20.15 5.54 12.29
N VAL A 98 -18.88 5.13 12.41
CA VAL A 98 -17.77 6.07 12.28
C VAL A 98 -17.60 6.54 10.83
N ALA A 99 -17.80 5.66 9.85
CA ALA A 99 -17.75 6.02 8.43
C ALA A 99 -18.81 7.09 8.07
N GLU A 100 -20.03 6.96 8.59
CA GLU A 100 -21.07 7.97 8.38
C GLU A 100 -20.72 9.30 9.07
N LYS A 101 -20.24 9.24 10.33
CA LYS A 101 -19.82 10.44 11.09
C LYS A 101 -18.72 11.23 10.37
N PHE A 102 -17.77 10.52 9.73
CA PHE A 102 -16.61 11.13 9.08
C PHE A 102 -16.69 11.07 7.54
N LYS A 103 -17.89 11.04 7.00
CA LYS A 103 -18.12 11.00 5.55
C LYS A 103 -17.30 12.06 4.80
N GLY A 104 -16.57 11.63 3.78
CA GLY A 104 -15.65 12.47 3.00
C GLY A 104 -14.35 12.88 3.72
N LYS A 105 -14.07 12.36 4.93
CA LYS A 105 -12.91 12.74 5.74
C LYS A 105 -12.08 11.56 6.25
N PHE A 106 -12.40 10.33 5.88
CA PHE A 106 -11.65 9.14 6.28
C PHE A 106 -10.88 8.54 5.11
N ILE A 107 -9.88 7.74 5.41
CA ILE A 107 -9.14 6.93 4.45
C ILE A 107 -9.67 5.50 4.51
N PHE A 108 -9.97 4.94 3.35
CA PHE A 108 -10.35 3.53 3.22
C PHE A 108 -9.19 2.72 2.64
N ALA A 109 -8.56 1.88 3.43
CA ALA A 109 -7.49 0.98 3.01
C ALA A 109 -8.07 -0.42 2.71
N VAL A 110 -7.80 -0.92 1.53
CA VAL A 110 -8.19 -2.25 1.07
C VAL A 110 -6.94 -3.10 0.89
N GLU A 111 -6.87 -4.23 1.59
CA GLU A 111 -5.89 -5.29 1.39
C GLU A 111 -6.58 -6.49 0.73
N GLY A 112 -5.93 -7.09 -0.28
CA GLY A 112 -6.54 -8.19 -1.02
C GLY A 112 -7.44 -7.76 -2.18
N ALA A 113 -7.77 -8.69 -3.06
CA ALA A 113 -8.62 -8.47 -4.22
C ALA A 113 -10.11 -8.49 -3.83
N VAL A 114 -10.94 -7.86 -4.66
CA VAL A 114 -12.40 -7.86 -4.50
C VAL A 114 -13.00 -8.93 -5.41
N PRO A 115 -13.53 -10.04 -4.87
CA PRO A 115 -14.19 -11.07 -5.67
C PRO A 115 -15.62 -10.65 -6.03
N VAL A 116 -16.00 -10.84 -7.29
CA VAL A 116 -17.34 -10.42 -7.76
C VAL A 116 -18.20 -11.58 -8.24
N ALA A 117 -17.62 -12.77 -8.42
CA ALA A 117 -18.38 -13.96 -8.74
C ALA A 117 -19.23 -14.42 -7.54
N HIS A 118 -20.25 -15.22 -7.82
CA HIS A 118 -21.15 -15.78 -6.80
C HIS A 118 -21.73 -14.71 -5.85
N ASP A 119 -22.15 -13.57 -6.41
CA ASP A 119 -22.70 -12.42 -5.66
C ASP A 119 -21.74 -11.88 -4.58
N GLY A 120 -20.43 -12.02 -4.78
CA GLY A 120 -19.41 -11.58 -3.83
C GLY A 120 -19.18 -12.51 -2.64
N LYS A 121 -19.93 -13.61 -2.52
CA LYS A 121 -19.88 -14.55 -1.38
C LYS A 121 -18.55 -15.30 -1.22
N CYS A 122 -17.65 -15.17 -2.19
CA CYS A 122 -16.29 -15.70 -2.06
C CYS A 122 -15.43 -14.94 -1.03
N CYS A 123 -15.92 -13.84 -0.47
CA CYS A 123 -15.28 -13.10 0.62
C CYS A 123 -16.32 -12.37 1.47
N VAL A 124 -16.68 -12.97 2.59
CA VAL A 124 -17.52 -12.39 3.64
C VAL A 124 -16.61 -11.71 4.65
N VAL A 125 -16.87 -10.45 4.97
CA VAL A 125 -16.04 -9.63 5.89
C VAL A 125 -16.71 -9.35 7.21
N ALA A 126 -18.04 -9.56 7.28
CA ALA A 126 -18.82 -9.40 8.50
C ALA A 126 -20.14 -10.20 8.39
N GLU A 127 -20.81 -10.35 9.50
CA GLU A 127 -22.22 -10.73 9.58
C GLU A 127 -22.95 -9.66 10.39
N ALA A 128 -24.06 -9.17 9.90
CA ALA A 128 -24.90 -8.19 10.57
C ALA A 128 -26.37 -8.44 10.30
N ASN A 129 -27.22 -8.43 11.33
CA ASN A 129 -28.65 -8.71 11.23
C ASN A 129 -28.96 -10.03 10.48
N HIS A 130 -28.20 -11.09 10.77
CA HIS A 130 -28.28 -12.39 10.09
C HIS A 130 -28.02 -12.35 8.58
N HIS A 131 -27.33 -11.31 8.10
CA HIS A 131 -26.91 -11.16 6.72
C HIS A 131 -25.37 -11.22 6.61
N GLU A 132 -24.89 -12.04 5.68
CA GLU A 132 -23.46 -12.09 5.33
C GLU A 132 -23.09 -10.84 4.55
N VAL A 133 -22.25 -10.00 5.14
CA VAL A 133 -21.75 -8.76 4.50
C VAL A 133 -20.50 -9.08 3.69
N THR A 134 -20.63 -8.94 2.38
CA THR A 134 -19.54 -9.28 1.45
C THR A 134 -18.50 -8.15 1.31
N MET A 135 -17.30 -8.50 0.86
CA MET A 135 -16.26 -7.53 0.52
C MET A 135 -16.74 -6.52 -0.56
N THR A 136 -17.57 -6.94 -1.50
CA THR A 136 -18.14 -6.07 -2.53
C THR A 136 -19.06 -5.01 -1.93
N GLU A 137 -19.92 -5.39 -0.98
CA GLU A 137 -20.86 -4.46 -0.31
C GLU A 137 -20.08 -3.43 0.53
N VAL A 138 -19.17 -3.89 1.39
CA VAL A 138 -18.36 -2.98 2.21
C VAL A 138 -17.53 -2.03 1.34
N THR A 139 -16.91 -2.56 0.27
CA THR A 139 -16.11 -1.72 -0.63
C THR A 139 -16.95 -0.65 -1.32
N LYS A 140 -18.18 -0.97 -1.76
CA LYS A 140 -19.09 0.03 -2.36
C LYS A 140 -19.39 1.15 -1.37
N VAL A 141 -19.83 0.78 -0.17
CA VAL A 141 -20.28 1.75 0.84
C VAL A 141 -19.13 2.63 1.32
N LEU A 142 -17.99 2.03 1.69
CA LEU A 142 -16.87 2.79 2.22
C LEU A 142 -16.19 3.64 1.14
N ALA A 143 -15.96 3.09 -0.06
CA ALA A 143 -15.31 3.85 -1.13
C ALA A 143 -16.13 5.05 -1.59
N ALA A 144 -17.47 4.93 -1.66
CA ALA A 144 -18.35 6.05 -2.02
C ALA A 144 -18.31 7.21 -1.02
N ASN A 145 -17.91 6.93 0.22
CA ASN A 145 -17.89 7.89 1.32
C ASN A 145 -16.47 8.27 1.79
N ALA A 146 -15.43 7.62 1.29
CA ALA A 146 -14.05 7.88 1.65
C ALA A 146 -13.53 9.18 1.00
N ALA A 147 -12.61 9.86 1.69
CA ALA A 147 -11.83 10.93 1.08
C ALA A 147 -10.85 10.38 0.03
N ALA A 148 -10.23 9.23 0.35
CA ALA A 148 -9.35 8.50 -0.55
C ALA A 148 -9.40 6.99 -0.25
N VAL A 149 -9.16 6.18 -1.28
CA VAL A 149 -9.04 4.72 -1.17
C VAL A 149 -7.58 4.33 -1.41
N LEU A 150 -6.99 3.57 -0.50
CA LEU A 150 -5.66 3.00 -0.65
C LEU A 150 -5.79 1.51 -1.00
N ALA A 151 -5.36 1.13 -2.19
CA ALA A 151 -5.29 -0.27 -2.60
C ALA A 151 -3.92 -0.84 -2.21
N VAL A 152 -3.86 -1.52 -1.07
CA VAL A 152 -2.62 -1.98 -0.44
C VAL A 152 -2.28 -3.39 -0.88
N GLY A 153 -1.13 -3.55 -1.51
CA GLY A 153 -0.69 -4.80 -2.12
C GLY A 153 -1.16 -4.97 -3.56
N THR A 154 -0.47 -5.83 -4.30
CA THR A 154 -0.78 -6.10 -5.71
C THR A 154 -2.16 -6.72 -5.90
N CYS A 155 -2.65 -7.48 -4.90
CA CYS A 155 -4.01 -8.03 -4.93
C CYS A 155 -5.06 -6.92 -4.94
N ALA A 156 -4.97 -5.96 -4.04
CA ALA A 156 -5.89 -4.82 -4.00
C ALA A 156 -5.70 -3.88 -5.20
N ALA A 157 -4.45 -3.64 -5.62
CA ALA A 157 -4.18 -2.72 -6.71
C ALA A 157 -4.66 -3.25 -8.07
N TYR A 158 -4.41 -4.54 -8.38
CA TYR A 158 -4.59 -5.09 -9.73
C TYR A 158 -5.26 -6.47 -9.78
N GLY A 159 -5.66 -7.03 -8.63
CA GLY A 159 -6.19 -8.39 -8.52
C GLY A 159 -5.12 -9.41 -8.07
N GLY A 160 -3.87 -9.24 -8.49
CA GLY A 160 -2.74 -10.04 -8.03
C GLY A 160 -2.92 -11.56 -8.17
N ILE A 161 -2.44 -12.30 -7.19
CA ILE A 161 -2.51 -13.77 -7.17
C ILE A 161 -3.97 -14.28 -7.20
N PRO A 162 -4.94 -13.71 -6.45
CA PRO A 162 -6.33 -14.15 -6.54
C PRO A 162 -6.94 -14.02 -7.94
N ALA A 163 -6.51 -13.03 -8.73
CA ALA A 163 -6.97 -12.82 -10.10
C ALA A 163 -6.14 -13.55 -11.16
N GLY A 164 -5.19 -14.37 -10.74
CA GLY A 164 -4.37 -15.20 -11.63
C GLY A 164 -5.20 -16.16 -12.48
N LYS A 165 -4.55 -16.80 -13.45
CA LYS A 165 -5.20 -17.71 -14.42
C LYS A 165 -6.10 -18.73 -13.73
N GLY A 166 -7.35 -18.78 -14.17
CA GLY A 166 -8.41 -19.60 -13.57
C GLY A 166 -9.42 -18.79 -12.78
N ASN A 167 -9.08 -17.69 -12.17
CA ASN A 167 -9.89 -16.67 -11.48
C ASN A 167 -11.41 -17.00 -11.31
N GLU A 168 -11.71 -18.10 -10.66
CA GLU A 168 -13.09 -18.59 -10.49
C GLU A 168 -13.93 -17.66 -9.62
N THR A 169 -13.29 -16.93 -8.72
CA THR A 169 -13.97 -15.99 -7.83
C THR A 169 -14.25 -14.63 -8.48
N GLY A 170 -13.78 -14.41 -9.70
CA GLY A 170 -13.88 -13.13 -10.38
C GLY A 170 -13.14 -12.02 -9.64
N ALA A 171 -12.04 -12.35 -8.95
CA ALA A 171 -11.24 -11.41 -8.19
C ALA A 171 -10.67 -10.31 -9.07
N MET A 172 -10.74 -9.06 -8.62
CA MET A 172 -10.22 -7.90 -9.34
C MET A 172 -9.63 -6.86 -8.39
N GLY A 173 -8.82 -5.96 -8.94
CA GLY A 173 -8.30 -4.81 -8.18
C GLY A 173 -9.38 -3.79 -7.87
N VAL A 174 -9.19 -3.02 -6.81
CA VAL A 174 -10.15 -2.04 -6.29
C VAL A 174 -10.52 -1.00 -7.35
N SER A 175 -9.55 -0.43 -8.06
CA SER A 175 -9.84 0.55 -9.13
C SER A 175 -10.72 -0.01 -10.23
N ALA A 176 -10.48 -1.26 -10.64
CA ALA A 176 -11.29 -1.94 -11.65
C ALA A 176 -12.71 -2.21 -11.13
N PHE A 177 -12.83 -2.64 -9.87
CA PHE A 177 -14.10 -2.86 -9.21
C PHE A 177 -14.94 -1.58 -9.11
N LEU A 178 -14.35 -0.50 -8.58
CA LEU A 178 -15.06 0.77 -8.44
C LEU A 178 -15.49 1.37 -9.78
N LYS A 179 -14.65 1.22 -10.82
CA LYS A 179 -15.01 1.61 -12.19
C LYS A 179 -16.19 0.79 -12.72
N LYS A 180 -16.22 -0.53 -12.48
CA LYS A 180 -17.32 -1.41 -12.84
C LYS A 180 -18.63 -1.00 -12.17
N GLU A 181 -18.57 -0.62 -10.89
CA GLU A 181 -19.72 -0.19 -10.09
C GLU A 181 -20.10 1.29 -10.29
N GLY A 182 -19.34 2.04 -11.09
CA GLY A 182 -19.59 3.47 -11.34
C GLY A 182 -19.35 4.38 -10.13
N ILE A 183 -18.48 3.98 -9.20
CA ILE A 183 -18.15 4.74 -7.98
C ILE A 183 -16.91 5.60 -8.22
N PRO A 184 -17.05 6.95 -8.27
CA PRO A 184 -15.95 7.87 -8.53
C PRO A 184 -15.15 8.17 -7.26
N ALA A 185 -14.33 7.24 -6.80
CA ALA A 185 -13.46 7.46 -5.65
C ALA A 185 -11.99 7.62 -6.09
N PRO A 186 -11.21 8.52 -5.48
CA PRO A 186 -9.78 8.62 -5.73
C PRO A 186 -9.05 7.40 -5.16
N VAL A 187 -8.47 6.58 -6.03
CA VAL A 187 -7.74 5.36 -5.64
C VAL A 187 -6.24 5.58 -5.81
N ILE A 188 -5.46 5.24 -4.79
CA ILE A 188 -4.00 5.23 -4.80
C ILE A 188 -3.53 3.78 -4.66
N ASN A 189 -2.85 3.28 -5.68
CA ASN A 189 -2.34 1.91 -5.69
C ASN A 189 -0.97 1.83 -5.01
N ILE A 190 -0.82 0.89 -4.08
CA ILE A 190 0.43 0.61 -3.37
C ILE A 190 0.81 -0.86 -3.62
N PRO A 191 1.14 -1.24 -4.88
CA PRO A 191 1.40 -2.63 -5.19
C PRO A 191 2.74 -3.11 -4.62
N GLY A 192 2.82 -4.40 -4.40
CA GLY A 192 3.92 -5.19 -3.86
C GLY A 192 3.31 -6.48 -3.33
N CYS A 193 4.10 -7.54 -3.19
CA CYS A 193 3.59 -8.81 -2.69
C CYS A 193 4.53 -9.37 -1.61
N PRO A 194 4.44 -8.77 -0.41
CA PRO A 194 3.73 -7.55 0.01
C PRO A 194 4.45 -6.25 -0.40
N PRO A 195 3.84 -5.05 -0.25
CA PRO A 195 4.52 -3.78 -0.42
C PRO A 195 5.45 -3.47 0.76
N HIS A 196 6.45 -2.62 0.54
CA HIS A 196 7.33 -2.16 1.61
C HIS A 196 6.53 -1.36 2.66
N PRO A 197 6.82 -1.51 3.98
CA PRO A 197 6.16 -0.72 5.03
C PRO A 197 6.17 0.78 4.75
N ASP A 198 7.30 1.33 4.34
CA ASP A 198 7.46 2.75 4.02
C ASP A 198 6.58 3.21 2.87
N TRP A 199 6.29 2.34 1.88
CA TRP A 199 5.38 2.72 0.79
C TRP A 199 3.96 2.90 1.30
N ILE A 200 3.54 2.05 2.25
CA ILE A 200 2.22 2.16 2.88
C ILE A 200 2.15 3.41 3.75
N VAL A 201 3.07 3.52 4.72
CA VAL A 201 3.09 4.63 5.69
C VAL A 201 3.34 5.97 4.99
N GLY A 202 4.28 6.01 4.04
CA GLY A 202 4.54 7.21 3.24
C GLY A 202 3.37 7.63 2.37
N THR A 203 2.61 6.68 1.79
CA THR A 203 1.40 6.99 1.02
C THR A 203 0.28 7.50 1.93
N ILE A 204 0.12 6.95 3.13
CA ILE A 204 -0.77 7.51 4.15
C ILE A 204 -0.37 8.97 4.39
N GLY A 205 0.90 9.26 4.65
CA GLY A 205 1.40 10.61 4.86
C GLY A 205 1.11 11.55 3.69
N LEU A 206 1.34 11.13 2.44
CA LEU A 206 0.98 11.90 1.23
C LEU A 206 -0.51 12.18 1.16
N GLY A 207 -1.34 11.18 1.46
CA GLY A 207 -2.80 11.33 1.49
C GLY A 207 -3.25 12.32 2.55
N LEU A 208 -2.71 12.23 3.77
CA LEU A 208 -3.01 13.15 4.88
C LEU A 208 -2.65 14.59 4.54
N GLN A 209 -1.46 14.82 4.00
CA GLN A 209 -1.04 16.15 3.55
C GLN A 209 -1.99 16.68 2.47
N ALA A 210 -2.31 15.86 1.48
CA ALA A 210 -3.18 16.24 0.39
C ALA A 210 -4.61 16.58 0.87
N LEU A 211 -5.11 15.90 1.88
CA LEU A 211 -6.38 16.22 2.53
C LEU A 211 -6.30 17.53 3.32
N ALA A 212 -5.27 17.71 4.13
CA ALA A 212 -5.07 18.91 4.94
C ALA A 212 -4.92 20.19 4.09
N THR A 213 -4.31 20.06 2.90
CA THR A 213 -4.07 21.19 1.98
C THR A 213 -5.11 21.29 0.86
N ASN A 214 -6.13 20.42 0.85
CA ASN A 214 -7.12 20.30 -0.23
C ASN A 214 -6.50 20.10 -1.63
N THR A 215 -5.41 19.33 -1.69
CA THR A 215 -4.65 19.06 -2.93
C THR A 215 -4.74 17.59 -3.39
N LEU A 216 -5.70 16.83 -2.88
CA LEU A 216 -5.84 15.41 -3.23
C LEU A 216 -6.00 15.20 -4.76
N GLY A 217 -6.77 16.06 -5.43
CA GLY A 217 -6.90 16.03 -6.88
C GLY A 217 -5.57 16.25 -7.62
N LEU A 218 -4.69 17.09 -7.05
CA LEU A 218 -3.35 17.32 -7.58
C LEU A 218 -2.44 16.12 -7.35
N LEU A 219 -2.48 15.52 -6.16
CA LEU A 219 -1.75 14.29 -5.85
C LEU A 219 -2.12 13.18 -6.84
N VAL A 220 -3.41 12.93 -7.03
CA VAL A 220 -3.90 11.91 -7.98
C VAL A 220 -3.46 12.21 -9.41
N LYS A 221 -3.49 13.47 -9.84
CA LYS A 221 -3.21 13.88 -11.22
C LYS A 221 -1.71 13.93 -11.55
N GLN A 222 -0.86 14.32 -10.62
CA GLN A 222 0.56 14.59 -10.85
C GLN A 222 1.51 13.74 -10.00
N GLY A 223 1.09 13.35 -8.79
CA GLY A 223 1.89 12.55 -7.85
C GLY A 223 1.90 11.05 -8.15
N LEU A 224 0.91 10.57 -8.93
CA LEU A 224 0.81 9.17 -9.31
C LEU A 224 1.32 8.94 -10.74
N ASP A 225 1.80 7.72 -10.98
CA ASP A 225 2.13 7.25 -12.33
C ASP A 225 0.89 6.73 -13.10
N ALA A 226 1.08 6.27 -14.34
CA ALA A 226 0.01 5.73 -15.18
C ALA A 226 -0.71 4.50 -14.58
N ASN A 227 -0.11 3.83 -13.60
CA ASN A 227 -0.68 2.68 -12.90
C ASN A 227 -1.29 3.07 -11.54
N GLY A 228 -1.43 4.37 -11.27
CA GLY A 228 -1.98 4.89 -10.02
C GLY A 228 -1.06 4.75 -8.81
N ARG A 229 0.26 4.58 -9.01
CA ARG A 229 1.26 4.39 -7.95
C ARG A 229 1.97 5.69 -7.60
N PRO A 230 2.27 5.99 -6.32
CA PRO A 230 3.04 7.17 -5.96
C PRO A 230 4.43 7.16 -6.60
N LYS A 231 4.72 8.11 -7.47
CA LYS A 231 6.02 8.23 -8.17
C LYS A 231 7.22 8.26 -7.24
N ALA A 232 7.01 8.70 -6.00
CA ALA A 232 8.06 8.77 -4.98
C ALA A 232 8.71 7.41 -4.68
N PHE A 233 7.95 6.30 -4.80
CA PHE A 233 8.39 4.96 -4.43
C PHE A 233 8.58 4.02 -5.61
N TYR A 234 7.88 4.25 -6.72
CA TYR A 234 7.85 3.34 -7.86
C TYR A 234 8.71 3.84 -9.02
N LYS A 235 10.03 3.75 -8.81
CA LYS A 235 11.06 4.03 -9.82
C LYS A 235 11.47 2.75 -10.54
N ASN A 236 12.12 2.86 -11.70
CA ASN A 236 12.61 1.69 -12.41
C ASN A 236 13.64 0.94 -11.54
N VAL A 237 13.34 -0.31 -11.22
CA VAL A 237 14.18 -1.18 -10.36
C VAL A 237 15.56 -1.38 -10.95
N HIS A 238 15.63 -1.60 -12.28
CA HIS A 238 16.87 -1.98 -12.93
C HIS A 238 17.93 -0.88 -12.88
N MET A 239 17.50 0.39 -13.01
CA MET A 239 18.42 1.53 -12.98
C MET A 239 19.13 1.72 -11.63
N ASN A 240 18.55 1.19 -10.55
CA ASN A 240 19.10 1.28 -9.20
C ASN A 240 19.58 -0.10 -8.69
N CYS A 241 19.65 -1.09 -9.59
CA CYS A 241 20.08 -2.43 -9.24
C CYS A 241 21.58 -2.48 -8.99
N PRO A 242 22.07 -3.07 -7.89
CA PRO A 242 23.51 -3.21 -7.62
C PRO A 242 24.24 -4.08 -8.65
N HIS A 243 23.50 -4.85 -9.47
CA HIS A 243 24.05 -5.67 -10.55
C HIS A 243 23.91 -5.02 -11.94
N LEU A 244 23.61 -3.71 -12.02
CA LEU A 244 23.47 -3.04 -13.30
C LEU A 244 24.74 -3.11 -14.15
N SER A 245 25.90 -2.84 -13.56
CA SER A 245 27.20 -2.93 -14.25
C SER A 245 27.50 -4.33 -14.78
N ALA A 246 27.12 -5.36 -14.02
CA ALA A 246 27.25 -6.75 -14.49
C ALA A 246 26.32 -7.06 -15.67
N PHE A 247 25.11 -6.50 -15.67
CA PHE A 247 24.18 -6.60 -16.81
C PHE A 247 24.77 -5.94 -18.06
N GLU A 248 25.27 -4.73 -17.95
CA GLU A 248 25.87 -3.96 -19.05
C GLU A 248 27.13 -4.63 -19.61
N ALA A 249 27.92 -5.28 -18.74
CA ALA A 249 29.09 -6.05 -19.12
C ALA A 249 28.77 -7.47 -19.66
N GLY A 250 27.47 -7.86 -19.69
CA GLY A 250 27.09 -9.21 -20.10
C GLY A 250 27.47 -10.31 -19.11
N HIS A 251 27.88 -9.95 -17.89
CA HIS A 251 28.25 -10.88 -16.83
C HIS A 251 27.01 -11.43 -16.14
N MET A 252 26.50 -12.55 -16.64
CA MET A 252 25.30 -13.22 -16.12
C MET A 252 25.69 -14.36 -15.19
N VAL A 253 24.89 -14.54 -14.12
CA VAL A 253 25.00 -15.72 -13.24
C VAL A 253 24.58 -16.98 -14.00
N LYS A 254 25.12 -18.12 -13.62
CA LYS A 254 24.77 -19.46 -14.15
C LYS A 254 23.83 -20.20 -13.20
N THR A 255 23.91 -19.90 -11.90
CA THR A 255 23.08 -20.51 -10.87
C THR A 255 22.59 -19.45 -9.88
N MET A 256 21.53 -19.75 -9.13
CA MET A 256 21.03 -18.86 -8.05
C MET A 256 22.04 -18.70 -6.90
N SER A 257 22.96 -19.64 -6.75
CA SER A 257 24.00 -19.63 -5.72
C SER A 257 25.16 -18.69 -6.03
N ASP A 258 25.28 -18.25 -7.28
CA ASP A 258 26.35 -17.35 -7.69
C ASP A 258 26.18 -16.00 -6.99
N LYS A 259 27.26 -15.53 -6.36
CA LYS A 259 27.27 -14.28 -5.58
C LYS A 259 27.35 -13.06 -6.48
N ASP A 260 28.14 -13.13 -7.55
CA ASP A 260 28.44 -12.05 -8.46
C ASP A 260 27.79 -12.25 -9.82
N GLY A 261 27.31 -11.17 -10.43
CA GLY A 261 26.70 -11.20 -11.75
C GLY A 261 25.20 -10.87 -11.76
N CYS A 262 24.69 -10.63 -12.95
CA CYS A 262 23.29 -10.30 -13.17
C CYS A 262 22.42 -11.55 -13.31
N ARG A 263 21.27 -11.57 -12.64
CA ARG A 263 20.29 -12.66 -12.66
C ARG A 263 19.25 -12.55 -13.79
N PHE A 264 19.52 -11.72 -14.79
CA PHE A 264 18.58 -11.56 -15.91
C PHE A 264 18.35 -12.87 -16.68
N SER A 265 19.41 -13.63 -16.95
CA SER A 265 19.33 -14.96 -17.55
C SER A 265 18.52 -15.97 -16.75
N MET A 266 18.38 -15.78 -15.43
CA MET A 266 17.60 -16.61 -14.52
C MET A 266 16.13 -16.17 -14.39
N GLY A 267 15.66 -15.27 -15.24
CA GLY A 267 14.27 -14.83 -15.28
C GLY A 267 13.96 -13.55 -14.51
N CYS A 268 14.97 -12.77 -14.09
CA CYS A 268 14.78 -11.52 -13.37
C CYS A 268 13.90 -10.52 -14.15
N LYS A 269 12.88 -9.96 -13.49
CA LYS A 269 11.92 -8.99 -14.05
C LYS A 269 12.31 -7.53 -13.77
N GLY A 270 13.49 -7.28 -13.18
CA GLY A 270 13.98 -5.95 -12.83
C GLY A 270 13.83 -4.91 -13.93
N PRO A 271 14.24 -5.17 -15.19
CA PRO A 271 14.16 -4.19 -16.28
C PRO A 271 12.75 -3.66 -16.58
N ARG A 272 11.71 -4.41 -16.26
CA ARG A 272 10.30 -4.05 -16.50
C ARG A 272 9.48 -3.88 -15.21
N SER A 273 10.16 -3.77 -14.09
CA SER A 273 9.53 -3.59 -12.78
C SER A 273 9.85 -2.22 -12.19
N ALA A 274 9.01 -1.75 -11.29
CA ALA A 274 9.19 -0.45 -10.66
C ALA A 274 8.98 -0.54 -9.15
N CYS A 275 10.05 -0.28 -8.39
CA CYS A 275 10.05 -0.03 -6.95
C CYS A 275 11.44 0.47 -6.52
N ASP A 276 11.56 1.02 -5.31
CA ASP A 276 12.83 1.50 -4.75
C ASP A 276 13.42 0.54 -3.69
N SER A 277 13.05 -0.75 -3.72
CA SER A 277 13.45 -1.72 -2.70
C SER A 277 14.96 -1.92 -2.57
N PHE A 278 15.74 -1.69 -3.63
CA PHE A 278 17.21 -1.77 -3.57
C PHE A 278 17.84 -0.64 -2.79
N GLU A 279 17.30 0.57 -2.92
CA GLU A 279 17.74 1.75 -2.18
C GLU A 279 17.24 1.68 -0.73
N ARG A 280 15.94 1.39 -0.57
CA ARG A 280 15.24 1.42 0.71
C ARG A 280 15.60 0.26 1.62
N LYS A 281 15.80 -0.93 1.05
CA LYS A 281 16.04 -2.20 1.73
C LYS A 281 14.89 -2.59 2.68
N TRP A 282 14.86 -3.83 3.10
CA TRP A 282 13.82 -4.37 3.97
C TRP A 282 14.37 -4.67 5.36
N ASN A 283 13.52 -4.70 6.38
CA ASN A 283 13.84 -5.19 7.71
C ASN A 283 15.21 -4.69 8.22
N ASN A 284 15.39 -3.36 8.25
CA ASN A 284 16.62 -2.71 8.72
C ASN A 284 17.89 -3.00 7.91
N GLY A 285 17.74 -3.20 6.61
CA GLY A 285 18.90 -3.19 5.73
C GLY A 285 19.09 -4.45 4.90
N VAL A 286 18.17 -5.40 4.95
CA VAL A 286 18.22 -6.60 4.10
C VAL A 286 17.69 -6.29 2.71
N ASN A 287 18.43 -6.65 1.69
CA ASN A 287 17.95 -6.63 0.31
C ASN A 287 17.74 -8.06 -0.19
N TRP A 288 16.60 -8.64 0.11
CA TRP A 288 16.31 -10.02 -0.22
C TRP A 288 15.98 -10.25 -1.70
N CYS A 289 15.49 -9.23 -2.42
CA CYS A 289 15.14 -9.34 -3.84
C CYS A 289 16.33 -9.55 -4.76
N VAL A 290 17.56 -9.19 -4.36
CA VAL A 290 18.76 -9.24 -5.20
C VAL A 290 19.83 -10.14 -4.65
N ASN A 291 19.90 -10.28 -3.34
CA ASN A 291 20.99 -11.04 -2.71
C ASN A 291 20.80 -12.55 -2.90
N ASN A 292 19.55 -13.01 -2.83
CA ASN A 292 19.26 -14.45 -2.79
C ASN A 292 18.21 -14.90 -3.83
N ALA A 293 17.62 -13.98 -4.60
CA ALA A 293 16.58 -14.29 -5.58
C ALA A 293 16.58 -13.32 -6.76
N THR A 294 15.86 -13.66 -7.80
CA THR A 294 15.54 -12.75 -8.90
C THR A 294 14.40 -11.82 -8.52
N CYS A 295 14.34 -10.64 -9.14
CA CYS A 295 13.12 -9.82 -9.09
C CYS A 295 12.00 -10.56 -9.83
N ILE A 296 10.87 -10.79 -9.18
CA ILE A 296 9.69 -11.47 -9.77
C ILE A 296 8.67 -10.49 -10.34
N GLY A 297 8.93 -9.18 -10.27
CA GLY A 297 8.04 -8.15 -10.81
C GLY A 297 6.74 -7.98 -10.02
N CYS A 298 6.76 -8.22 -8.71
CA CYS A 298 5.57 -8.23 -7.86
C CYS A 298 4.72 -6.94 -7.87
N PRO A 299 5.24 -5.70 -8.13
CA PRO A 299 4.40 -4.50 -8.21
C PRO A 299 3.87 -4.23 -9.63
N SER A 300 4.01 -5.18 -10.55
CA SER A 300 3.50 -5.04 -11.91
C SER A 300 1.99 -5.22 -11.98
N PRO A 301 1.27 -4.43 -12.80
CA PRO A 301 -0.16 -4.64 -13.06
C PRO A 301 -0.50 -6.02 -13.66
N THR A 302 0.46 -6.70 -14.27
CA THR A 302 0.29 -8.03 -14.88
C THR A 302 0.76 -9.18 -14.00
N PHE A 303 1.15 -8.91 -12.74
CA PHE A 303 1.55 -9.95 -11.80
C PHE A 303 0.31 -10.74 -11.31
N PRO A 304 0.36 -12.09 -11.23
CA PRO A 304 1.52 -12.97 -11.42
C PRO A 304 1.75 -13.42 -12.88
N ASP A 305 0.71 -13.57 -13.69
CA ASP A 305 0.73 -14.30 -14.97
C ASP A 305 1.65 -13.65 -16.02
N GLY A 306 1.57 -12.32 -16.15
CA GLY A 306 2.43 -11.57 -17.07
C GLY A 306 3.90 -11.50 -16.65
N GLN A 307 4.24 -11.98 -15.45
CA GLN A 307 5.60 -12.09 -14.94
C GLN A 307 6.11 -13.54 -14.87
N SER A 308 5.23 -14.51 -15.07
CA SER A 308 5.58 -15.93 -15.12
C SER A 308 6.32 -16.28 -16.42
N PRO A 309 7.26 -17.25 -16.42
CA PRO A 309 7.82 -17.90 -15.24
C PRO A 309 8.72 -16.96 -14.43
N PHE A 310 8.73 -17.10 -13.10
CA PHE A 310 9.55 -16.26 -12.23
C PHE A 310 11.03 -16.64 -12.28
N TYR A 311 11.29 -17.91 -12.53
CA TYR A 311 12.62 -18.49 -12.66
C TYR A 311 12.73 -19.22 -14.00
N VAL A 312 13.88 -19.09 -14.62
CA VAL A 312 14.25 -19.79 -15.85
C VAL A 312 15.55 -20.53 -15.55
N ASN A 313 15.61 -21.83 -15.89
CA ASN A 313 16.81 -22.65 -15.76
C ASN A 313 17.67 -22.55 -17.03
#